data_5e6e0f55191a8d1fdcc51cd92ed3f168
#
_entry.id   5e6e0f55191a8d1fdcc51cd92ed3f168
#
_cell.length_a   1.000
_cell.length_b   1.000
_cell.length_c   1.000
_cell.angle_alpha   90.00
_cell.angle_beta   90.00
_cell.angle_gamma   90.00
#
_symmetry.space_group_name_H-M   'P 1'
#
loop_
_entity.id
_entity.type
_entity.pdbx_description
1 polymer ?
#
loop_
_entity_poly.entity_id
_entity_poly.type
_entity_poly.pdbx_seq_one_letter_code
_entity_poly.pdbx_strand_id
1 'polypeptide(L)'
;MSKSKPWTRQKLTQMLYHAFIGSLADNAIEIGWVLCFSLLADKGLVERITVLFGVNDAFWVVLSSTYYTARTSMTATLPKLIEKQGLSIESKVVKNHIYLFYLMLLPSAIGSFMFLPKLLIILGVSPLDLPFYIPYFQLSILSILIAAPWSIFIPSYLRTRGRSKEATILDHANAWSMLIGIFFTTHVLHLGINAALVVNMVTNAIPLYWFLWKKPIPNFFYKGFEFSWKEIRTYWKIVKWELVRRLAPRVSAIVGVGLTITVNPIYAAIKYWISNLMMLPEGWVDSMAGLLNSHVSRNVGLDEEVPYKDNKFVFWRAAIGTIVSIVSLYFIAYFGLTWLPNSIYQGIISPILWVFLPIEVITKLRYYMWLSISRSYRNDLNGVAQLIYAIPTAILTPVLLWLFLHYLQLSFESIFAVGAIVGSIQWFGTEIYFNYKLREQ
;
A
#
# COMPACT_ATOMS: atom_id res chain seq x y z
N MET A 1 35.97 3.75 -11.10
CA MET A 1 34.75 4.04 -10.31
C MET A 1 34.93 3.48 -8.91
N SER A 2 34.88 4.28 -7.86
CA SER A 2 34.90 3.78 -6.47
C SER A 2 33.68 2.89 -6.25
N LYS A 3 33.89 1.62 -5.86
CA LYS A 3 32.78 0.72 -5.50
C LYS A 3 31.99 1.39 -4.38
N SER A 4 30.69 1.52 -4.55
CA SER A 4 29.82 2.04 -3.52
C SER A 4 29.81 1.07 -2.32
N LYS A 5 29.87 1.62 -1.09
CA LYS A 5 29.90 0.80 0.12
C LYS A 5 28.48 0.35 0.52
N PRO A 6 28.33 -0.83 1.14
CA PRO A 6 27.07 -1.23 1.77
C PRO A 6 26.52 -0.16 2.72
N TRP A 7 25.20 -0.14 2.91
CA TRP A 7 24.62 0.80 3.87
C TRP A 7 24.90 0.36 5.31
N THR A 8 25.34 1.30 6.12
CA THR A 8 25.56 1.07 7.55
C THR A 8 24.22 0.94 8.29
N ARG A 9 24.22 0.28 9.45
CA ARG A 9 23.01 0.16 10.31
C ARG A 9 22.45 1.52 10.71
N GLN A 10 23.29 2.51 10.96
CA GLN A 10 22.85 3.88 11.23
C GLN A 10 22.08 4.46 10.03
N LYS A 11 22.60 4.29 8.82
CA LYS A 11 21.92 4.71 7.57
C LYS A 11 20.59 3.99 7.40
N LEU A 12 20.56 2.68 7.63
CA LEU A 12 19.32 1.86 7.55
C LEU A 12 18.27 2.35 8.55
N THR A 13 18.66 2.66 9.79
CA THR A 13 17.76 3.23 10.80
C THR A 13 17.18 4.57 10.34
N GLN A 14 18.02 5.48 9.87
CA GLN A 14 17.57 6.77 9.35
C GLN A 14 16.60 6.62 8.17
N MET A 15 16.90 5.71 7.23
CA MET A 15 16.06 5.45 6.09
C MET A 15 14.70 4.84 6.48
N LEU A 16 14.69 3.93 7.47
CA LEU A 16 13.46 3.34 8.00
C LEU A 16 12.55 4.41 8.62
N TYR A 17 13.10 5.28 9.47
CA TYR A 17 12.34 6.39 10.06
C TYR A 17 11.82 7.37 9.01
N HIS A 18 12.63 7.76 8.05
CA HIS A 18 12.17 8.64 6.97
C HIS A 18 11.09 7.98 6.11
N ALA A 19 11.21 6.69 5.80
CA ALA A 19 10.19 5.97 5.06
C ALA A 19 8.87 5.85 5.86
N PHE A 20 8.96 5.61 7.18
CA PHE A 20 7.81 5.60 8.07
C PHE A 20 7.13 6.98 8.14
N ILE A 21 7.89 8.05 8.38
CA ILE A 21 7.35 9.42 8.37
C ILE A 21 6.68 9.72 7.01
N GLY A 22 7.28 9.28 5.89
CA GLY A 22 6.68 9.42 4.57
C GLY A 22 5.35 8.67 4.44
N SER A 23 5.22 7.47 5.02
CA SER A 23 3.96 6.72 4.99
C SER A 23 2.84 7.38 5.80
N LEU A 24 3.18 8.21 6.81
CA LEU A 24 2.17 8.99 7.53
C LEU A 24 1.48 10.04 6.64
N ALA A 25 2.12 10.47 5.58
CA ALA A 25 1.52 11.37 4.61
C ALA A 25 0.34 10.71 3.88
N ASP A 26 0.50 9.44 3.46
CA ASP A 26 -0.58 8.69 2.83
C ASP A 26 -1.77 8.51 3.78
N ASN A 27 -1.51 8.23 5.06
CA ASN A 27 -2.54 8.10 6.09
C ASN A 27 -3.25 9.43 6.36
N ALA A 28 -2.51 10.54 6.38
CA ALA A 28 -3.08 11.87 6.54
C ALA A 28 -4.03 12.22 5.39
N ILE A 29 -3.71 11.81 4.17
CA ILE A 29 -4.55 11.99 2.99
C ILE A 29 -5.91 11.28 3.20
N GLU A 30 -5.92 9.99 3.53
CA GLU A 30 -7.16 9.22 3.66
C GLU A 30 -8.04 9.73 4.80
N ILE A 31 -7.44 9.98 5.97
CA ILE A 31 -8.17 10.57 7.10
C ILE A 31 -8.68 11.98 6.74
N GLY A 32 -7.86 12.78 6.08
CA GLY A 32 -8.20 14.14 5.69
C GLY A 32 -9.35 14.21 4.69
N TRP A 33 -9.42 13.29 3.72
CA TRP A 33 -10.55 13.17 2.80
C TRP A 33 -11.86 12.92 3.58
N VAL A 34 -11.86 11.94 4.46
CA VAL A 34 -13.04 11.60 5.26
C VAL A 34 -13.46 12.81 6.11
N LEU A 35 -12.51 13.45 6.81
CA LEU A 35 -12.81 14.62 7.66
C LEU A 35 -13.33 15.80 6.85
N CYS A 36 -12.71 16.17 5.74
CA CYS A 36 -13.12 17.28 4.91
C CYS A 36 -14.57 17.14 4.43
N PHE A 37 -14.98 15.93 4.04
CA PHE A 37 -16.34 15.71 3.54
C PHE A 37 -17.37 15.44 4.64
N SER A 38 -16.97 14.89 5.79
CA SER A 38 -17.88 14.71 6.94
C SER A 38 -18.28 16.04 7.60
N LEU A 39 -17.52 17.12 7.38
CA LEU A 39 -17.80 18.45 7.88
C LEU A 39 -18.77 19.26 6.98
N LEU A 40 -19.27 18.69 5.89
CA LEU A 40 -20.24 19.37 5.04
C LEU A 40 -21.60 19.51 5.75
N ALA A 41 -22.26 20.63 5.52
CA ALA A 41 -23.56 20.94 6.16
C ALA A 41 -24.72 20.09 5.62
N ASP A 42 -24.63 19.63 4.36
CA ASP A 42 -25.66 18.81 3.71
C ASP A 42 -25.48 17.33 4.07
N LYS A 43 -26.33 16.82 4.96
CA LYS A 43 -26.32 15.42 5.42
C LYS A 43 -26.57 14.43 4.29
N GLY A 44 -27.45 14.73 3.33
CA GLY A 44 -27.70 13.85 2.19
C GLY A 44 -26.50 13.73 1.27
N LEU A 45 -25.76 14.81 1.08
CA LEU A 45 -24.51 14.81 0.34
C LEU A 45 -23.42 14.01 1.09
N VAL A 46 -23.34 14.15 2.42
CA VAL A 46 -22.38 13.37 3.25
C VAL A 46 -22.65 11.87 3.14
N GLU A 47 -23.91 11.43 3.17
CA GLU A 47 -24.27 10.02 2.99
C GLU A 47 -23.82 9.50 1.62
N ARG A 48 -24.13 10.23 0.53
CA ARG A 48 -23.71 9.85 -0.82
C ARG A 48 -22.19 9.77 -0.96
N ILE A 49 -21.46 10.71 -0.38
CA ILE A 49 -20.00 10.71 -0.39
C ILE A 49 -19.43 9.55 0.45
N THR A 50 -20.06 9.22 1.58
CA THR A 50 -19.63 8.09 2.41
C THR A 50 -19.79 6.75 1.66
N VAL A 51 -20.90 6.56 0.96
CA VAL A 51 -21.12 5.40 0.08
C VAL A 51 -20.09 5.41 -1.06
N LEU A 52 -19.85 6.55 -1.67
CA LEU A 52 -18.84 6.70 -2.72
C LEU A 52 -17.44 6.25 -2.26
N PHE A 53 -17.01 6.59 -1.05
CA PHE A 53 -15.72 6.15 -0.52
C PHE A 53 -15.67 4.63 -0.32
N GLY A 54 -16.75 4.01 0.15
CA GLY A 54 -16.82 2.55 0.26
C GLY A 54 -16.74 1.86 -1.09
N VAL A 55 -17.44 2.40 -2.10
CA VAL A 55 -17.38 1.89 -3.49
C VAL A 55 -16.00 2.15 -4.10
N ASN A 56 -15.42 3.33 -3.82
CA ASN A 56 -14.09 3.70 -4.30
C ASN A 56 -13.02 2.73 -3.83
N ASP A 57 -13.05 2.31 -2.57
CA ASP A 57 -12.13 1.30 -2.04
C ASP A 57 -12.18 0.00 -2.84
N ALA A 58 -13.38 -0.51 -3.14
CA ALA A 58 -13.55 -1.72 -3.94
C ALA A 58 -13.09 -1.53 -5.39
N PHE A 59 -13.37 -0.36 -5.98
CA PHE A 59 -12.99 -0.02 -7.35
C PHE A 59 -11.47 0.13 -7.52
N TRP A 60 -10.82 0.84 -6.59
CA TRP A 60 -9.39 1.08 -6.58
C TRP A 60 -8.54 -0.17 -6.41
N VAL A 61 -9.10 -1.20 -5.84
CA VAL A 61 -8.48 -2.48 -5.56
C VAL A 61 -7.72 -3.05 -6.75
N VAL A 62 -8.36 -3.08 -7.92
CA VAL A 62 -7.75 -3.64 -9.13
C VAL A 62 -6.69 -2.67 -9.68
N LEU A 63 -7.01 -1.40 -9.77
CA LEU A 63 -6.12 -0.39 -10.33
C LEU A 63 -4.89 -0.16 -9.45
N SER A 64 -5.05 -0.04 -8.13
CA SER A 64 -3.94 0.18 -7.21
C SER A 64 -2.96 -0.98 -7.13
N SER A 65 -3.44 -2.21 -7.29
CA SER A 65 -2.57 -3.40 -7.29
C SER A 65 -1.52 -3.35 -8.39
N THR A 66 -1.83 -2.76 -9.53
CA THR A 66 -0.91 -2.68 -10.68
C THR A 66 0.28 -1.75 -10.39
N TYR A 67 0.06 -0.57 -9.85
CA TYR A 67 1.14 0.38 -9.64
C TYR A 67 2.04 0.04 -8.45
N TYR A 68 1.48 -0.47 -7.37
CA TYR A 68 2.29 -0.96 -6.24
C TYR A 68 3.17 -2.15 -6.65
N THR A 69 2.67 -3.00 -7.55
CA THR A 69 3.40 -4.15 -8.07
C THR A 69 4.61 -3.72 -8.91
N ALA A 70 4.43 -2.77 -9.82
CA ALA A 70 5.52 -2.20 -10.62
C ALA A 70 6.55 -1.47 -9.75
N ARG A 71 6.12 -0.72 -8.73
CA ARG A 71 6.99 -0.10 -7.72
C ARG A 71 7.87 -1.12 -7.01
N THR A 72 7.26 -2.23 -6.55
CA THR A 72 8.00 -3.28 -5.86
C THR A 72 9.05 -3.91 -6.75
N SER A 73 8.75 -4.16 -8.03
CA SER A 73 9.73 -4.66 -9.00
C SER A 73 10.89 -3.69 -9.18
N MET A 74 10.63 -2.39 -9.28
CA MET A 74 11.67 -1.37 -9.39
C MET A 74 12.59 -1.35 -8.16
N THR A 75 12.02 -1.36 -6.95
CA THR A 75 12.82 -1.36 -5.71
C THR A 75 13.68 -2.61 -5.54
N ALA A 76 13.26 -3.74 -6.09
CA ALA A 76 14.00 -4.99 -6.07
C ALA A 76 15.08 -5.12 -7.16
N THR A 77 14.98 -4.37 -8.27
CA THR A 77 15.86 -4.56 -9.43
C THR A 77 16.80 -3.38 -9.68
N LEU A 78 16.35 -2.15 -9.49
CA LEU A 78 17.10 -0.94 -9.82
C LEU A 78 18.44 -0.85 -9.04
N PRO A 79 18.50 -1.04 -7.70
CA PRO A 79 19.76 -0.97 -6.98
C PRO A 79 20.80 -1.98 -7.47
N LYS A 80 20.36 -3.24 -7.70
CA LYS A 80 21.23 -4.31 -8.21
C LYS A 80 21.83 -3.98 -9.58
N LEU A 81 21.00 -3.44 -10.49
CA LEU A 81 21.44 -3.13 -11.83
C LEU A 81 22.38 -1.93 -11.87
N ILE A 82 22.12 -0.92 -11.03
CA ILE A 82 23.03 0.25 -10.92
C ILE A 82 24.41 -0.17 -10.40
N GLU A 83 24.45 -1.00 -9.37
CA GLU A 83 25.74 -1.46 -8.82
C GLU A 83 26.53 -2.33 -9.81
N LYS A 84 25.85 -3.14 -10.65
CA LYS A 84 26.49 -3.98 -11.66
C LYS A 84 26.88 -3.25 -12.94
N GLN A 85 26.08 -2.33 -13.42
CA GLN A 85 26.20 -1.73 -14.77
C GLN A 85 26.48 -0.22 -14.72
N GLY A 86 26.47 0.37 -13.52
CA GLY A 86 26.68 1.80 -13.33
C GLY A 86 25.42 2.64 -13.56
N LEU A 87 25.60 3.96 -13.40
CA LEU A 87 24.48 4.93 -13.48
C LEU A 87 23.88 5.09 -14.88
N SER A 88 24.58 4.68 -15.93
CA SER A 88 24.11 4.80 -17.31
C SER A 88 22.82 4.06 -17.59
N ILE A 89 22.56 2.96 -16.87
CA ILE A 89 21.35 2.15 -17.05
C ILE A 89 20.12 2.69 -16.32
N GLU A 90 20.30 3.63 -15.39
CA GLU A 90 19.27 4.12 -14.49
C GLU A 90 18.02 4.63 -15.22
N SER A 91 18.21 5.48 -16.23
CA SER A 91 17.13 6.00 -17.07
C SER A 91 16.32 4.87 -17.69
N LYS A 92 17.00 3.91 -18.32
CA LYS A 92 16.38 2.80 -19.03
C LYS A 92 15.58 1.89 -18.08
N VAL A 93 16.11 1.59 -16.90
CA VAL A 93 15.43 0.74 -15.90
C VAL A 93 14.17 1.42 -15.40
N VAL A 94 14.25 2.70 -15.01
CA VAL A 94 13.08 3.46 -14.54
C VAL A 94 12.01 3.57 -15.62
N LYS A 95 12.38 3.90 -16.86
CA LYS A 95 11.44 3.96 -17.97
C LYS A 95 10.74 2.62 -18.24
N ASN A 96 11.49 1.51 -18.26
CA ASN A 96 10.89 0.20 -18.50
C ASN A 96 9.93 -0.21 -17.37
N HIS A 97 10.13 0.23 -16.11
CA HIS A 97 9.14 0.02 -15.05
C HIS A 97 7.90 0.90 -15.22
N ILE A 98 8.04 2.13 -15.71
CA ILE A 98 6.89 2.98 -16.08
C ILE A 98 6.12 2.36 -17.24
N TYR A 99 6.80 1.83 -18.26
CA TYR A 99 6.14 1.13 -19.36
C TYR A 99 5.41 -0.12 -18.89
N LEU A 100 6.05 -0.92 -18.01
CA LEU A 100 5.41 -2.09 -17.40
C LEU A 100 4.16 -1.71 -16.60
N PHE A 101 4.23 -0.60 -15.86
CA PHE A 101 3.08 -0.06 -15.17
C PHE A 101 1.93 0.23 -16.14
N TYR A 102 2.18 0.95 -17.22
CA TYR A 102 1.14 1.25 -18.20
C TYR A 102 0.64 0.01 -18.94
N LEU A 103 1.49 -0.95 -19.24
CA LEU A 103 1.07 -2.23 -19.84
C LEU A 103 0.07 -3.00 -18.96
N MET A 104 0.20 -2.88 -17.64
CA MET A 104 -0.75 -3.50 -16.71
C MET A 104 -1.99 -2.64 -16.47
N LEU A 105 -1.80 -1.33 -16.36
CA LEU A 105 -2.86 -0.41 -15.96
C LEU A 105 -3.83 -0.10 -17.11
N LEU A 106 -3.34 0.13 -18.33
CA LEU A 106 -4.17 0.57 -19.45
C LEU A 106 -5.33 -0.40 -19.75
N PRO A 107 -5.13 -1.73 -19.84
CA PRO A 107 -6.25 -2.64 -20.08
C PRO A 107 -7.32 -2.58 -18.99
N SER A 108 -6.91 -2.51 -17.72
CA SER A 108 -7.85 -2.42 -16.60
C SER A 108 -8.53 -1.05 -16.51
N ALA A 109 -7.81 0.04 -16.80
CA ALA A 109 -8.37 1.39 -16.82
C ALA A 109 -9.38 1.57 -17.97
N ILE A 110 -9.05 1.10 -19.18
CA ILE A 110 -9.95 1.14 -20.33
C ILE A 110 -11.19 0.29 -20.06
N GLY A 111 -11.01 -0.94 -19.58
CA GLY A 111 -12.12 -1.81 -19.23
C GLY A 111 -13.01 -1.20 -18.14
N SER A 112 -12.41 -0.64 -17.09
CA SER A 112 -13.16 0.05 -16.03
C SER A 112 -13.91 1.26 -16.56
N PHE A 113 -13.34 2.03 -17.45
CA PHE A 113 -13.98 3.21 -18.04
C PHE A 113 -15.17 2.83 -18.94
N MET A 114 -15.00 1.81 -19.79
CA MET A 114 -16.04 1.34 -20.73
C MET A 114 -17.23 0.71 -20.00
N PHE A 115 -16.99 -0.05 -18.93
CA PHE A 115 -18.00 -0.77 -18.18
C PHE A 115 -18.38 -0.10 -16.86
N LEU A 116 -17.97 1.15 -16.65
CA LEU A 116 -18.14 1.88 -15.40
C LEU A 116 -19.57 1.82 -14.82
N PRO A 117 -20.65 2.12 -15.57
CA PRO A 117 -22.00 2.05 -15.02
C PRO A 117 -22.37 0.65 -14.52
N LYS A 118 -22.00 -0.40 -15.27
CA LYS A 118 -22.26 -1.79 -14.88
C LYS A 118 -21.46 -2.18 -13.63
N LEU A 119 -20.19 -1.77 -13.55
CA LEU A 119 -19.34 -2.03 -12.37
C LEU A 119 -19.91 -1.37 -11.13
N LEU A 120 -20.37 -0.12 -11.23
CA LEU A 120 -20.98 0.60 -10.11
C LEU A 120 -22.26 -0.08 -9.62
N ILE A 121 -23.11 -0.56 -10.52
CA ILE A 121 -24.33 -1.33 -10.17
C ILE A 121 -23.95 -2.64 -9.46
N ILE A 122 -22.93 -3.37 -9.95
CA ILE A 122 -22.44 -4.60 -9.31
C ILE A 122 -21.90 -4.31 -7.90
N LEU A 123 -21.30 -3.14 -7.70
CA LEU A 123 -20.82 -2.69 -6.38
C LEU A 123 -21.93 -2.13 -5.49
N GLY A 124 -23.19 -2.20 -5.91
CA GLY A 124 -24.37 -1.83 -5.11
C GLY A 124 -24.83 -0.39 -5.25
N VAL A 125 -24.28 0.38 -6.21
CA VAL A 125 -24.74 1.76 -6.48
C VAL A 125 -26.13 1.72 -7.15
N SER A 126 -27.06 2.51 -6.61
CA SER A 126 -28.38 2.68 -7.23
C SER A 126 -28.27 3.30 -8.62
N PRO A 127 -29.05 2.83 -9.63
CA PRO A 127 -29.12 3.45 -10.94
C PRO A 127 -29.42 4.95 -10.90
N LEU A 128 -30.16 5.42 -9.91
CA LEU A 128 -30.52 6.84 -9.72
C LEU A 128 -29.32 7.70 -9.30
N ASP A 129 -28.32 7.10 -8.67
CA ASP A 129 -27.12 7.79 -8.18
C ASP A 129 -25.97 7.75 -9.20
N LEU A 130 -26.05 6.97 -10.26
CA LEU A 130 -25.01 6.86 -11.29
C LEU A 130 -24.55 8.21 -11.84
N PRO A 131 -25.44 9.20 -12.14
CA PRO A 131 -25.01 10.51 -12.63
C PRO A 131 -24.09 11.27 -11.67
N PHE A 132 -24.17 10.99 -10.37
CA PHE A 132 -23.28 11.57 -9.35
C PHE A 132 -21.94 10.85 -9.30
N TYR A 133 -21.92 9.51 -9.39
CA TYR A 133 -20.70 8.71 -9.23
C TYR A 133 -19.85 8.61 -10.49
N ILE A 134 -20.45 8.55 -11.68
CA ILE A 134 -19.71 8.35 -12.94
C ILE A 134 -18.63 9.42 -13.15
N PRO A 135 -18.87 10.75 -13.05
CA PRO A 135 -17.83 11.76 -13.23
C PRO A 135 -16.66 11.60 -12.25
N TYR A 136 -16.96 11.24 -10.99
CA TYR A 136 -15.95 11.00 -9.96
C TYR A 136 -15.01 9.87 -10.37
N PHE A 137 -15.55 8.71 -10.76
CA PHE A 137 -14.73 7.57 -11.13
C PHE A 137 -13.98 7.77 -12.46
N GLN A 138 -14.55 8.49 -13.40
CA GLN A 138 -13.86 8.88 -14.63
C GLN A 138 -12.64 9.77 -14.31
N LEU A 139 -12.80 10.79 -13.48
CA LEU A 139 -11.70 11.64 -13.02
C LEU A 139 -10.67 10.86 -12.21
N SER A 140 -11.11 9.91 -11.37
CA SER A 140 -10.22 9.03 -10.62
C SER A 140 -9.34 8.19 -11.55
N ILE A 141 -9.91 7.57 -12.60
CA ILE A 141 -9.16 6.80 -13.60
C ILE A 141 -8.13 7.70 -14.31
N LEU A 142 -8.53 8.91 -14.71
CA LEU A 142 -7.63 9.87 -15.35
C LEU A 142 -6.50 10.29 -14.41
N SER A 143 -6.80 10.55 -13.14
CA SER A 143 -5.80 10.89 -12.12
C SER A 143 -4.74 9.79 -11.98
N ILE A 144 -5.17 8.51 -11.97
CA ILE A 144 -4.24 7.39 -11.93
C ILE A 144 -3.37 7.34 -13.19
N LEU A 145 -3.96 7.49 -14.35
CA LEU A 145 -3.21 7.40 -15.61
C LEU A 145 -2.17 8.51 -15.75
N ILE A 146 -2.48 9.72 -15.30
CA ILE A 146 -1.64 10.89 -15.50
C ILE A 146 -0.65 11.09 -14.37
N ALA A 147 -1.10 11.02 -13.12
CA ALA A 147 -0.33 11.47 -11.97
C ALA A 147 0.32 10.33 -11.17
N ALA A 148 -0.34 9.16 -11.07
CA ALA A 148 0.15 8.06 -10.26
C ALA A 148 1.56 7.55 -10.61
N PRO A 149 1.99 7.46 -11.88
CA PRO A 149 3.36 7.05 -12.19
C PRO A 149 4.40 7.93 -11.50
N TRP A 150 4.15 9.21 -11.42
CA TRP A 150 5.11 10.18 -10.87
C TRP A 150 5.07 10.23 -9.34
N SER A 151 3.87 10.23 -8.75
CA SER A 151 3.71 10.25 -7.30
C SER A 151 4.26 8.99 -6.62
N ILE A 152 4.33 7.86 -7.33
CA ILE A 152 4.75 6.58 -6.76
C ILE A 152 6.19 6.24 -7.14
N PHE A 153 6.55 6.37 -8.42
CA PHE A 153 7.87 5.98 -8.88
C PHE A 153 8.97 6.92 -8.41
N ILE A 154 8.74 8.24 -8.35
CA ILE A 154 9.78 9.20 -7.96
C ILE A 154 10.18 9.06 -6.49
N PRO A 155 9.27 9.07 -5.50
CA PRO A 155 9.65 8.82 -4.11
C PRO A 155 10.31 7.44 -3.92
N SER A 156 9.80 6.40 -4.62
CA SER A 156 10.39 5.07 -4.56
C SER A 156 11.79 5.02 -5.16
N TYR A 157 12.02 5.67 -6.28
CA TYR A 157 13.33 5.86 -6.88
C TYR A 157 14.30 6.54 -5.90
N LEU A 158 13.89 7.62 -5.28
CA LEU A 158 14.72 8.32 -4.27
C LEU A 158 15.09 7.43 -3.10
N ARG A 159 14.13 6.64 -2.58
CA ARG A 159 14.39 5.68 -1.50
C ARG A 159 15.39 4.61 -1.91
N THR A 160 15.31 4.08 -3.14
CA THR A 160 16.28 3.10 -3.66
C THR A 160 17.70 3.68 -3.79
N ARG A 161 17.80 5.00 -4.00
CA ARG A 161 19.07 5.74 -4.04
C ARG A 161 19.59 6.16 -2.66
N GLY A 162 18.91 5.79 -1.58
CA GLY A 162 19.26 6.18 -0.22
C GLY A 162 18.94 7.64 0.13
N ARG A 163 18.12 8.32 -0.70
CA ARG A 163 17.67 9.71 -0.54
C ARG A 163 16.28 9.75 0.13
N SER A 164 16.08 8.96 1.18
CA SER A 164 14.77 8.79 1.84
C SER A 164 14.22 10.09 2.42
N LYS A 165 15.08 11.01 2.90
CA LYS A 165 14.65 12.33 3.40
C LYS A 165 13.93 13.14 2.30
N GLU A 166 14.47 13.15 1.10
CA GLU A 166 13.86 13.88 -0.03
C GLU A 166 12.54 13.23 -0.48
N ALA A 167 12.49 11.89 -0.51
CA ALA A 167 11.26 11.18 -0.76
C ALA A 167 10.16 11.56 0.25
N THR A 168 10.49 11.58 1.54
CA THR A 168 9.58 11.98 2.62
C THR A 168 9.08 13.42 2.46
N ILE A 169 9.96 14.34 2.10
CA ILE A 169 9.56 15.74 1.85
C ILE A 169 8.54 15.81 0.69
N LEU A 170 8.75 15.02 -0.37
CA LEU A 170 7.81 14.98 -1.49
C LEU A 170 6.46 14.37 -1.12
N ASP A 171 6.46 13.28 -0.33
CA ASP A 171 5.23 12.66 0.15
C ASP A 171 4.41 13.66 0.98
N HIS A 172 5.04 14.35 1.93
CA HIS A 172 4.38 15.37 2.75
C HIS A 172 3.96 16.60 1.95
N ALA A 173 4.79 17.07 1.02
CA ALA A 173 4.41 18.18 0.15
C ALA A 173 3.15 17.85 -0.67
N ASN A 174 3.09 16.63 -1.23
CA ASN A 174 1.91 16.14 -1.92
C ASN A 174 0.69 16.09 -0.98
N ALA A 175 0.83 15.40 0.17
CA ALA A 175 -0.26 15.19 1.11
C ALA A 175 -0.85 16.49 1.65
N TRP A 176 -0.03 17.39 2.17
CA TRP A 176 -0.51 18.65 2.73
C TRP A 176 -1.07 19.59 1.68
N SER A 177 -0.44 19.69 0.50
CA SER A 177 -0.99 20.49 -0.60
C SER A 177 -2.35 19.97 -1.03
N MET A 178 -2.52 18.65 -1.07
CA MET A 178 -3.81 18.04 -1.40
C MET A 178 -4.87 18.33 -0.33
N LEU A 179 -4.58 18.11 0.95
CA LEU A 179 -5.53 18.35 2.04
C LEU A 179 -5.95 19.81 2.10
N ILE A 180 -5.00 20.74 2.02
CA ILE A 180 -5.28 22.18 1.99
C ILE A 180 -6.14 22.53 0.77
N GLY A 181 -5.79 22.01 -0.40
CA GLY A 181 -6.52 22.26 -1.64
C GLY A 181 -7.93 21.68 -1.61
N ILE A 182 -8.12 20.46 -1.07
CA ILE A 182 -9.44 19.85 -0.89
C ILE A 182 -10.28 20.68 0.08
N PHE A 183 -9.73 21.02 1.25
CA PHE A 183 -10.43 21.86 2.22
C PHE A 183 -10.86 23.21 1.60
N PHE A 184 -9.95 23.87 0.89
CA PHE A 184 -10.23 25.14 0.24
C PHE A 184 -11.32 25.02 -0.83
N THR A 185 -11.24 24.01 -1.72
CA THR A 185 -12.25 23.81 -2.77
C THR A 185 -13.61 23.43 -2.24
N THR A 186 -13.69 22.65 -1.15
CA THR A 186 -14.96 22.18 -0.60
C THR A 186 -15.61 23.17 0.35
N HIS A 187 -14.84 23.81 1.25
CA HIS A 187 -15.38 24.66 2.33
C HIS A 187 -15.29 26.16 2.05
N VAL A 188 -14.34 26.61 1.21
CA VAL A 188 -14.21 28.04 0.90
C VAL A 188 -14.87 28.36 -0.43
N LEU A 189 -14.59 27.56 -1.48
CA LEU A 189 -15.15 27.77 -2.81
C LEU A 189 -16.50 27.05 -3.02
N HIS A 190 -16.89 26.18 -2.11
CA HIS A 190 -18.13 25.37 -2.18
C HIS A 190 -18.25 24.58 -3.49
N LEU A 191 -17.13 24.11 -4.03
CA LEU A 191 -17.08 23.27 -5.21
C LEU A 191 -17.28 21.80 -4.78
N GLY A 192 -17.89 21.00 -5.64
CA GLY A 192 -18.19 19.60 -5.34
C GLY A 192 -16.95 18.70 -5.32
N ILE A 193 -17.18 17.41 -4.99
CA ILE A 193 -16.15 16.38 -4.86
C ILE A 193 -15.27 16.21 -6.12
N ASN A 194 -15.82 16.49 -7.31
CA ASN A 194 -15.06 16.43 -8.55
C ASN A 194 -13.94 17.48 -8.61
N ALA A 195 -14.16 18.67 -8.05
CA ALA A 195 -13.11 19.68 -7.94
C ALA A 195 -11.99 19.22 -6.98
N ALA A 196 -12.35 18.57 -5.88
CA ALA A 196 -11.39 17.96 -4.97
C ALA A 196 -10.52 16.90 -5.67
N LEU A 197 -11.08 16.11 -6.60
CA LEU A 197 -10.29 15.16 -7.40
C LEU A 197 -9.34 15.85 -8.38
N VAL A 198 -9.73 16.97 -8.97
CA VAL A 198 -8.82 17.76 -9.82
C VAL A 198 -7.65 18.27 -8.97
N VAL A 199 -7.91 18.75 -7.76
CA VAL A 199 -6.84 19.12 -6.81
C VAL A 199 -5.93 17.95 -6.53
N ASN A 200 -6.48 16.77 -6.24
CA ASN A 200 -5.72 15.55 -6.03
C ASN A 200 -4.83 15.22 -7.25
N MET A 201 -5.36 15.30 -8.45
CA MET A 201 -4.59 15.06 -9.67
C MET A 201 -3.42 16.03 -9.83
N VAL A 202 -3.65 17.33 -9.61
CA VAL A 202 -2.61 18.36 -9.71
C VAL A 202 -1.53 18.20 -8.64
N THR A 203 -1.91 17.93 -7.41
CA THR A 203 -0.96 17.76 -6.31
C THR A 203 -0.17 16.46 -6.41
N ASN A 204 -0.76 15.38 -6.91
CA ASN A 204 -0.04 14.15 -7.23
C ASN A 204 1.02 14.32 -8.34
N ALA A 205 0.99 15.41 -9.09
CA ALA A 205 2.04 15.76 -10.03
C ALA A 205 3.24 16.49 -9.38
N ILE A 206 3.19 16.87 -8.09
CA ILE A 206 4.29 17.54 -7.38
C ILE A 206 5.63 16.79 -7.51
N PRO A 207 5.71 15.47 -7.37
CA PRO A 207 6.96 14.74 -7.60
C PRO A 207 7.48 14.88 -9.04
N LEU A 208 6.60 14.98 -10.05
CA LEU A 208 7.02 15.24 -11.42
C LEU A 208 7.64 16.63 -11.57
N TYR A 209 7.02 17.67 -11.01
CA TYR A 209 7.59 19.02 -11.03
C TYR A 209 8.96 19.07 -10.36
N TRP A 210 9.11 18.43 -9.21
CA TRP A 210 10.39 18.28 -8.55
C TRP A 210 11.41 17.55 -9.43
N PHE A 211 11.01 16.45 -10.08
CA PHE A 211 11.87 15.68 -10.96
C PHE A 211 12.36 16.50 -12.17
N LEU A 212 11.47 17.28 -12.78
CA LEU A 212 11.81 18.18 -13.88
C LEU A 212 12.78 19.28 -13.44
N TRP A 213 12.60 19.81 -12.22
CA TRP A 213 13.46 20.85 -11.67
C TRP A 213 14.83 20.34 -11.26
N LYS A 214 14.88 19.28 -10.47
CA LYS A 214 16.13 18.72 -9.93
C LYS A 214 16.91 17.85 -10.90
N LYS A 215 16.27 17.33 -11.94
CA LYS A 215 16.85 16.44 -12.96
C LYS A 215 17.71 15.33 -12.36
N PRO A 216 17.19 14.54 -11.41
CA PRO A 216 17.98 13.54 -10.66
C PRO A 216 18.56 12.44 -11.56
N ILE A 217 17.92 12.18 -12.70
CA ILE A 217 18.43 11.34 -13.79
C ILE A 217 18.73 12.23 -14.98
N PRO A 218 20.01 12.45 -15.33
CA PRO A 218 20.37 13.33 -16.44
C PRO A 218 19.76 12.86 -17.76
N ASN A 219 19.23 13.80 -18.52
CA ASN A 219 18.65 13.57 -19.85
C ASN A 219 17.51 12.53 -19.91
N PHE A 220 16.81 12.30 -18.77
CA PHE A 220 15.74 11.28 -18.70
C PHE A 220 14.71 11.43 -19.83
N PHE A 221 14.19 12.63 -20.05
CA PHE A 221 13.18 12.88 -21.09
C PHE A 221 13.79 12.99 -22.51
N TYR A 222 15.06 13.37 -22.62
CA TYR A 222 15.72 13.59 -23.93
C TYR A 222 16.29 12.31 -24.56
N LYS A 223 16.53 11.25 -23.76
CA LYS A 223 17.05 9.97 -24.27
C LYS A 223 16.06 9.19 -25.16
N GLY A 224 14.88 9.75 -25.42
CA GLY A 224 13.87 9.11 -26.24
C GLY A 224 13.23 7.87 -25.59
N PHE A 225 12.65 7.01 -26.42
CA PHE A 225 11.94 5.82 -26.01
C PHE A 225 12.93 4.65 -25.83
N GLU A 226 13.23 4.27 -24.58
CA GLU A 226 14.19 3.20 -24.24
C GLU A 226 13.45 1.89 -23.88
N PHE A 227 12.46 1.50 -24.68
CA PHE A 227 11.67 0.29 -24.43
C PHE A 227 12.49 -1.00 -24.70
N SER A 228 12.43 -1.93 -23.80
CA SER A 228 13.09 -3.25 -23.92
C SER A 228 12.19 -4.37 -23.48
N TRP A 229 11.61 -5.09 -24.42
CA TRP A 229 10.74 -6.22 -24.14
C TRP A 229 11.44 -7.33 -23.34
N LYS A 230 12.74 -7.53 -23.57
CA LYS A 230 13.57 -8.48 -22.82
C LYS A 230 13.63 -8.13 -21.33
N GLU A 231 13.79 -6.83 -21.02
CA GLU A 231 13.83 -6.36 -19.63
C GLU A 231 12.45 -6.44 -18.98
N ILE A 232 11.40 -6.00 -19.68
CA ILE A 232 10.01 -6.09 -19.20
C ILE A 232 9.66 -7.55 -18.87
N ARG A 233 10.02 -8.51 -19.74
CA ARG A 233 9.81 -9.94 -19.46
C ARG A 233 10.57 -10.41 -18.21
N THR A 234 11.74 -9.85 -17.94
CA THR A 234 12.51 -10.16 -16.74
C THR A 234 11.82 -9.59 -15.48
N TYR A 235 11.34 -8.35 -15.55
CA TYR A 235 10.60 -7.71 -14.45
C TYR A 235 9.26 -8.42 -14.19
N TRP A 236 8.60 -8.89 -15.26
CA TRP A 236 7.34 -9.64 -15.16
C TRP A 236 7.45 -10.90 -14.30
N LYS A 237 8.62 -11.53 -14.22
CA LYS A 237 8.85 -12.68 -13.33
C LYS A 237 8.62 -12.34 -11.85
N ILE A 238 8.91 -11.11 -11.44
CA ILE A 238 8.66 -10.63 -10.08
C ILE A 238 7.20 -10.16 -9.98
N VAL A 239 6.76 -9.37 -10.94
CA VAL A 239 5.47 -8.68 -10.98
C VAL A 239 4.29 -9.64 -10.91
N LYS A 240 4.28 -10.69 -11.71
CA LYS A 240 3.15 -11.64 -11.79
C LYS A 240 2.80 -12.25 -10.43
N TRP A 241 3.79 -12.62 -9.64
CA TRP A 241 3.59 -13.21 -8.33
C TRP A 241 3.18 -12.17 -7.29
N GLU A 242 3.74 -10.97 -7.37
CA GLU A 242 3.33 -9.84 -6.53
C GLU A 242 1.87 -9.45 -6.79
N LEU A 243 1.44 -9.48 -8.05
CA LEU A 243 0.06 -9.21 -8.42
C LEU A 243 -0.90 -10.25 -7.79
N VAL A 244 -0.56 -11.54 -7.87
CA VAL A 244 -1.34 -12.62 -7.21
C VAL A 244 -1.47 -12.35 -5.71
N ARG A 245 -0.36 -12.02 -5.04
CA ARG A 245 -0.36 -11.71 -3.62
C ARG A 245 -1.23 -10.50 -3.26
N ARG A 246 -1.23 -9.48 -4.10
CA ARG A 246 -2.02 -8.26 -3.85
C ARG A 246 -3.50 -8.42 -4.13
N LEU A 247 -3.85 -9.25 -5.11
CA LEU A 247 -5.26 -9.53 -5.41
C LEU A 247 -5.92 -10.42 -4.35
N ALA A 248 -5.17 -11.34 -3.74
CA ALA A 248 -5.72 -12.28 -2.75
C ALA A 248 -6.43 -11.58 -1.55
N PRO A 249 -5.82 -10.60 -0.84
CA PRO A 249 -6.50 -9.88 0.23
C PRO A 249 -7.75 -9.13 -0.24
N ARG A 250 -7.78 -8.74 -1.50
CA ARG A 250 -8.88 -7.97 -2.07
C ARG A 250 -10.10 -8.84 -2.34
N VAL A 251 -9.88 -10.01 -2.92
CA VAL A 251 -10.95 -11.01 -3.04
C VAL A 251 -11.49 -11.38 -1.65
N SER A 252 -10.60 -11.65 -0.70
CA SER A 252 -10.97 -11.93 0.68
C SER A 252 -11.73 -10.77 1.34
N ALA A 253 -11.35 -9.52 1.08
CA ALA A 253 -12.03 -8.35 1.63
C ALA A 253 -13.46 -8.21 1.11
N ILE A 254 -13.69 -8.42 -0.19
CA ILE A 254 -15.03 -8.37 -0.79
C ILE A 254 -15.95 -9.41 -0.13
N VAL A 255 -15.49 -10.66 -0.07
CA VAL A 255 -16.25 -11.75 0.58
C VAL A 255 -16.44 -11.48 2.08
N GLY A 256 -15.37 -11.04 2.76
CA GLY A 256 -15.38 -10.75 4.19
C GLY A 256 -16.33 -9.61 4.56
N VAL A 257 -16.43 -8.57 3.76
CA VAL A 257 -17.41 -7.48 3.95
C VAL A 257 -18.83 -8.02 3.82
N GLY A 258 -19.10 -8.81 2.77
CA GLY A 258 -20.41 -9.46 2.60
C GLY A 258 -20.81 -10.30 3.80
N LEU A 259 -19.90 -11.18 4.28
CA LEU A 259 -20.14 -12.03 5.46
C LEU A 259 -20.36 -11.20 6.74
N THR A 260 -19.64 -10.10 6.90
CA THR A 260 -19.76 -9.25 8.09
C THR A 260 -21.08 -8.46 8.11
N ILE A 261 -21.52 -7.93 6.95
CA ILE A 261 -22.75 -7.17 6.80
C ILE A 261 -23.96 -8.06 7.07
N THR A 262 -23.96 -9.33 6.65
CA THR A 262 -25.07 -10.26 6.88
C THR A 262 -25.28 -10.60 8.36
N VAL A 263 -24.24 -10.46 9.19
CA VAL A 263 -24.34 -10.63 10.64
C VAL A 263 -24.80 -9.34 11.32
N ASN A 264 -24.05 -8.26 11.07
CA ASN A 264 -24.37 -6.92 11.60
C ASN A 264 -23.69 -5.84 10.75
N PRO A 265 -24.45 -4.97 10.07
CA PRO A 265 -23.87 -3.88 9.26
C PRO A 265 -22.92 -2.95 10.05
N ILE A 266 -23.15 -2.76 11.35
CA ILE A 266 -22.30 -1.96 12.24
C ILE A 266 -20.88 -2.55 12.32
N TYR A 267 -20.75 -3.87 12.26
CA TYR A 267 -19.44 -4.54 12.28
C TYR A 267 -18.57 -4.16 11.08
N ALA A 268 -19.18 -4.02 9.91
CA ALA A 268 -18.45 -3.59 8.71
C ALA A 268 -17.92 -2.14 8.85
N ALA A 269 -18.74 -1.24 9.42
CA ALA A 269 -18.34 0.14 9.67
C ALA A 269 -17.20 0.23 10.69
N ILE A 270 -17.28 -0.50 11.79
CA ILE A 270 -16.25 -0.52 12.84
C ILE A 270 -14.96 -1.12 12.31
N LYS A 271 -15.05 -2.24 11.55
CA LYS A 271 -13.88 -2.83 10.91
C LYS A 271 -13.17 -1.84 9.98
N TYR A 272 -13.94 -1.08 9.19
CA TYR A 272 -13.38 -0.04 8.33
C TYR A 272 -12.60 1.01 9.12
N TRP A 273 -13.20 1.54 10.20
CA TRP A 273 -12.53 2.50 11.08
C TRP A 273 -11.25 1.95 11.72
N ILE A 274 -11.29 0.73 12.25
CA ILE A 274 -10.11 0.10 12.85
C ILE A 274 -9.04 -0.13 11.76
N SER A 275 -9.42 -0.56 10.57
CA SER A 275 -8.49 -0.73 9.46
C SER A 275 -7.79 0.58 9.08
N ASN A 276 -8.51 1.71 9.08
CA ASN A 276 -7.90 3.02 8.84
C ASN A 276 -6.94 3.45 9.96
N LEU A 277 -7.28 3.19 11.22
CA LEU A 277 -6.36 3.42 12.34
C LEU A 277 -5.12 2.53 12.25
N MET A 278 -5.28 1.30 11.76
CA MET A 278 -4.18 0.35 11.60
C MET A 278 -3.20 0.71 10.48
N MET A 279 -3.52 1.65 9.61
CA MET A 279 -2.56 2.18 8.62
C MET A 279 -1.31 2.75 9.28
N LEU A 280 -1.43 3.31 10.50
CA LEU A 280 -0.27 3.83 11.24
C LEU A 280 0.75 2.73 11.58
N PRO A 281 0.40 1.63 12.28
CA PRO A 281 1.34 0.52 12.48
C PRO A 281 1.71 -0.20 11.18
N GLU A 282 0.84 -0.31 10.20
CA GLU A 282 1.15 -0.90 8.88
C GLU A 282 2.16 -0.06 8.08
N GLY A 283 2.24 1.24 8.32
CA GLY A 283 3.27 2.11 7.75
C GLY A 283 4.70 1.65 8.05
N TRP A 284 4.94 1.01 9.21
CA TRP A 284 6.22 0.37 9.51
C TRP A 284 6.49 -0.85 8.63
N VAL A 285 5.45 -1.61 8.31
CA VAL A 285 5.55 -2.79 7.41
C VAL A 285 5.98 -2.36 6.02
N ASP A 286 5.32 -1.38 5.45
CA ASP A 286 5.61 -0.88 4.10
C ASP A 286 6.98 -0.20 4.02
N SER A 287 7.34 0.57 5.06
CA SER A 287 8.64 1.21 5.17
C SER A 287 9.78 0.19 5.24
N MET A 288 9.62 -0.85 6.05
CA MET A 288 10.56 -1.96 6.14
C MET A 288 10.64 -2.73 4.83
N ALA A 289 9.51 -3.08 4.22
CA ALA A 289 9.47 -3.84 2.97
C ALA A 289 10.21 -3.11 1.84
N GLY A 290 9.97 -1.82 1.66
CA GLY A 290 10.63 -1.00 0.66
C GLY A 290 12.13 -0.86 0.91
N LEU A 291 12.53 -0.62 2.16
CA LEU A 291 13.93 -0.50 2.57
C LEU A 291 14.69 -1.81 2.36
N LEU A 292 14.15 -2.95 2.84
CA LEU A 292 14.81 -4.24 2.73
C LEU A 292 14.92 -4.72 1.28
N ASN A 293 13.89 -4.50 0.45
CA ASN A 293 13.99 -4.80 -0.98
C ASN A 293 15.18 -4.06 -1.62
N SER A 294 15.34 -2.78 -1.32
CA SER A 294 16.43 -1.96 -1.86
C SER A 294 17.80 -2.36 -1.27
N HIS A 295 17.86 -2.67 0.03
CA HIS A 295 19.09 -3.06 0.71
C HIS A 295 19.64 -4.41 0.23
N VAL A 296 18.78 -5.44 0.19
CA VAL A 296 19.17 -6.77 -0.34
C VAL A 296 19.54 -6.67 -1.82
N SER A 297 18.74 -5.97 -2.62
CA SER A 297 19.02 -5.77 -4.04
C SER A 297 20.37 -5.09 -4.28
N ARG A 298 20.71 -4.09 -3.48
CA ARG A 298 22.00 -3.39 -3.55
C ARG A 298 23.17 -4.33 -3.23
N ASN A 299 23.08 -5.09 -2.12
CA ASN A 299 24.15 -5.99 -1.71
C ASN A 299 24.38 -7.09 -2.77
N VAL A 300 23.32 -7.66 -3.33
CA VAL A 300 23.41 -8.58 -4.46
C VAL A 300 24.08 -7.92 -5.70
N GLY A 301 23.86 -6.63 -5.90
CA GLY A 301 24.52 -5.85 -6.97
C GLY A 301 26.00 -5.65 -6.73
N LEU A 302 26.44 -5.56 -5.47
CA LEU A 302 27.83 -5.44 -5.05
C LEU A 302 28.57 -6.78 -4.95
N ASP A 303 27.90 -7.89 -5.23
CA ASP A 303 28.35 -9.26 -5.02
C ASP A 303 28.70 -9.55 -3.53
N GLU A 304 28.04 -8.84 -2.62
CA GLU A 304 28.14 -9.04 -1.18
C GLU A 304 27.17 -10.15 -0.72
N GLU A 305 27.47 -10.77 0.42
CA GLU A 305 26.56 -11.72 1.04
C GLU A 305 25.20 -11.07 1.40
N VAL A 306 24.14 -11.90 1.38
CA VAL A 306 22.82 -11.44 1.81
C VAL A 306 22.87 -11.00 3.27
N PRO A 307 22.49 -9.77 3.60
CA PRO A 307 22.72 -9.19 4.92
C PRO A 307 21.65 -9.64 5.95
N TYR A 308 21.58 -10.93 6.26
CA TYR A 308 20.59 -11.49 7.20
C TYR A 308 20.59 -10.81 8.57
N LYS A 309 21.79 -10.49 9.10
CA LYS A 309 21.90 -9.80 10.40
C LYS A 309 21.33 -8.39 10.35
N ASP A 310 21.54 -7.69 9.24
CA ASP A 310 21.01 -6.35 9.06
C ASP A 310 19.52 -6.37 8.76
N ASN A 311 19.02 -7.37 8.01
CA ASN A 311 17.59 -7.58 7.82
C ASN A 311 16.87 -7.86 9.15
N LYS A 312 17.44 -8.69 10.03
CA LYS A 312 16.92 -8.92 11.38
C LYS A 312 16.96 -7.65 12.23
N PHE A 313 18.02 -6.85 12.11
CA PHE A 313 18.13 -5.57 12.81
C PHE A 313 17.02 -4.60 12.39
N VAL A 314 16.78 -4.45 11.10
CA VAL A 314 15.70 -3.59 10.55
C VAL A 314 14.32 -4.11 10.96
N PHE A 315 14.12 -5.43 10.90
CA PHE A 315 12.89 -6.08 11.38
C PHE A 315 12.57 -5.72 12.82
N TRP A 316 13.52 -5.87 13.76
CA TRP A 316 13.29 -5.55 15.17
C TRP A 316 13.00 -4.06 15.40
N ARG A 317 13.65 -3.18 14.66
CA ARG A 317 13.35 -1.74 14.72
C ARG A 317 11.93 -1.43 14.25
N ALA A 318 11.49 -2.04 13.17
CA ALA A 318 10.13 -1.90 12.67
C ALA A 318 9.10 -2.53 13.63
N ALA A 319 9.40 -3.70 14.22
CA ALA A 319 8.53 -4.36 15.18
C ALA A 319 8.34 -3.52 16.46
N ILE A 320 9.40 -2.94 16.99
CA ILE A 320 9.31 -2.01 18.14
C ILE A 320 8.44 -0.80 17.77
N GLY A 321 8.70 -0.18 16.61
CA GLY A 321 7.88 0.94 16.12
C GLY A 321 6.41 0.57 15.99
N THR A 322 6.10 -0.61 15.45
CA THR A 322 4.74 -1.14 15.34
C THR A 322 4.06 -1.29 16.70
N ILE A 323 4.74 -1.91 17.67
CA ILE A 323 4.21 -2.09 19.03
C ILE A 323 3.94 -0.72 19.68
N VAL A 324 4.89 0.21 19.59
CA VAL A 324 4.72 1.57 20.12
C VAL A 324 3.53 2.27 19.46
N SER A 325 3.38 2.15 18.14
CA SER A 325 2.24 2.73 17.40
C SER A 325 0.90 2.13 17.84
N ILE A 326 0.81 0.81 18.02
CA ILE A 326 -0.42 0.14 18.48
C ILE A 326 -0.76 0.54 19.91
N VAL A 327 0.22 0.59 20.82
CA VAL A 327 0.01 1.05 22.19
C VAL A 327 -0.47 2.50 22.22
N SER A 328 0.12 3.38 21.39
CA SER A 328 -0.33 4.77 21.27
C SER A 328 -1.76 4.87 20.76
N LEU A 329 -2.12 4.08 19.75
CA LEU A 329 -3.50 4.01 19.24
C LEU A 329 -4.48 3.48 20.28
N TYR A 330 -4.08 2.50 21.09
CA TYR A 330 -4.92 2.03 22.21
C TYR A 330 -5.27 3.18 23.15
N PHE A 331 -4.28 3.94 23.60
CA PHE A 331 -4.53 5.10 24.47
C PHE A 331 -5.38 6.17 23.79
N ILE A 332 -5.11 6.49 22.53
CA ILE A 332 -5.91 7.46 21.76
C ILE A 332 -7.37 6.97 21.63
N ALA A 333 -7.57 5.70 21.30
CA ALA A 333 -8.90 5.12 21.19
C ALA A 333 -9.62 5.07 22.55
N TYR A 334 -8.92 4.64 23.60
CA TYR A 334 -9.48 4.56 24.95
C TYR A 334 -9.90 5.93 25.48
N PHE A 335 -9.02 6.93 25.41
CA PHE A 335 -9.33 8.29 25.88
C PHE A 335 -10.22 9.08 24.91
N GLY A 336 -10.00 8.96 23.61
CA GLY A 336 -10.76 9.69 22.61
C GLY A 336 -12.19 9.21 22.46
N LEU A 337 -12.42 7.91 22.46
CA LEU A 337 -13.78 7.35 22.32
C LEU A 337 -14.62 7.47 23.58
N THR A 338 -14.01 7.54 24.77
CA THR A 338 -14.73 7.81 26.03
C THR A 338 -15.23 9.26 26.12
N TRP A 339 -14.62 10.18 25.37
CA TRP A 339 -14.97 11.59 25.37
C TRP A 339 -16.04 11.96 24.32
N LEU A 340 -16.31 11.07 23.37
CA LEU A 340 -17.35 11.29 22.36
C LEU A 340 -18.72 10.89 22.94
N PRO A 341 -19.61 11.85 23.22
CA PRO A 341 -20.96 11.52 23.67
C PRO A 341 -21.68 10.79 22.55
N ASN A 342 -22.34 9.67 22.87
CA ASN A 342 -23.09 8.81 21.94
C ASN A 342 -22.24 8.04 20.93
N SER A 343 -21.00 7.67 21.26
CA SER A 343 -20.23 6.85 20.33
C SER A 343 -20.83 5.45 20.23
N ILE A 344 -21.24 5.08 19.02
CA ILE A 344 -21.66 3.72 18.63
C ILE A 344 -20.57 2.68 18.96
N TYR A 345 -19.38 3.13 19.33
CA TYR A 345 -18.18 2.34 19.57
C TYR A 345 -17.99 1.95 21.05
N GLN A 346 -18.74 2.59 21.98
CA GLN A 346 -18.66 2.22 23.39
C GLN A 346 -19.18 0.80 23.60
N GLY A 347 -18.30 -0.09 24.05
CA GLY A 347 -18.61 -1.49 24.32
C GLY A 347 -18.33 -2.47 23.18
N ILE A 348 -18.04 -2.00 21.98
CA ILE A 348 -17.71 -2.89 20.84
C ILE A 348 -16.20 -3.12 20.70
N ILE A 349 -15.38 -2.15 21.13
CA ILE A 349 -13.91 -2.29 21.12
C ILE A 349 -13.46 -2.88 22.44
N SER A 350 -13.41 -4.21 22.48
CA SER A 350 -12.90 -4.96 23.62
C SER A 350 -11.36 -4.89 23.70
N PRO A 351 -10.77 -4.92 24.92
CA PRO A 351 -9.31 -5.03 25.09
C PRO A 351 -8.67 -6.20 24.33
N ILE A 352 -9.41 -7.29 24.13
CA ILE A 352 -8.91 -8.50 23.47
C ILE A 352 -8.52 -8.25 21.99
N LEU A 353 -9.19 -7.32 21.33
CA LEU A 353 -8.87 -6.87 19.98
C LEU A 353 -7.42 -6.37 19.87
N TRP A 354 -6.95 -5.66 20.89
CA TRP A 354 -5.60 -5.11 20.96
C TRP A 354 -4.51 -6.15 21.15
N VAL A 355 -4.87 -7.41 21.46
CA VAL A 355 -3.95 -8.55 21.44
C VAL A 355 -3.80 -9.10 20.02
N PHE A 356 -4.86 -9.16 19.24
CA PHE A 356 -4.80 -9.72 17.89
C PHE A 356 -4.09 -8.80 16.89
N LEU A 357 -4.27 -7.48 17.00
CA LEU A 357 -3.66 -6.50 16.09
C LEU A 357 -2.12 -6.56 16.03
N PRO A 358 -1.38 -6.59 17.17
CA PRO A 358 0.07 -6.74 17.14
C PRO A 358 0.51 -8.04 16.47
N ILE A 359 -0.19 -9.14 16.71
CA ILE A 359 0.14 -10.44 16.12
C ILE A 359 0.02 -10.36 14.60
N GLU A 360 -1.07 -9.82 14.09
CA GLU A 360 -1.29 -9.67 12.65
C GLU A 360 -0.19 -8.82 11.98
N VAL A 361 0.17 -7.67 12.56
CA VAL A 361 1.16 -6.78 11.94
C VAL A 361 2.57 -7.33 12.06
N ILE A 362 2.95 -7.94 13.19
CA ILE A 362 4.29 -8.53 13.37
C ILE A 362 4.49 -9.73 12.46
N THR A 363 3.47 -10.56 12.25
CA THR A 363 3.54 -11.66 11.29
C THR A 363 3.73 -11.17 9.86
N LYS A 364 3.06 -10.07 9.46
CA LYS A 364 3.30 -9.39 8.19
C LYS A 364 4.75 -8.90 8.08
N LEU A 365 5.30 -8.24 9.10
CA LEU A 365 6.70 -7.79 9.12
C LEU A 365 7.67 -8.94 8.86
N ARG A 366 7.48 -10.07 9.54
CA ARG A 366 8.34 -11.24 9.39
C ARG A 366 8.26 -11.85 7.99
N TYR A 367 7.06 -11.97 7.46
CA TYR A 367 6.84 -12.39 6.09
C TYR A 367 7.57 -11.49 5.09
N TYR A 368 7.44 -10.17 5.22
CA TYR A 368 8.10 -9.22 4.31
C TYR A 368 9.62 -9.21 4.40
N MET A 369 10.18 -9.55 5.55
CA MET A 369 11.63 -9.74 5.69
C MET A 369 12.13 -10.86 4.76
N TRP A 370 11.46 -12.02 4.75
CA TRP A 370 11.78 -13.13 3.88
C TRP A 370 11.49 -12.83 2.40
N LEU A 371 10.40 -12.15 2.15
CA LEU A 371 9.99 -11.77 0.80
C LEU A 371 10.99 -10.83 0.11
N SER A 372 11.65 -9.94 0.85
CA SER A 372 12.71 -9.09 0.29
C SER A 372 13.89 -9.88 -0.23
N ILE A 373 14.22 -10.99 0.43
CA ILE A 373 15.29 -11.91 0.00
C ILE A 373 14.88 -12.63 -1.29
N SER A 374 13.65 -13.16 -1.34
CA SER A 374 13.16 -13.87 -2.53
C SER A 374 13.06 -12.99 -3.76
N ARG A 375 12.65 -11.74 -3.62
CA ARG A 375 12.53 -10.81 -4.74
C ARG A 375 13.86 -10.37 -5.33
N SER A 376 14.85 -10.16 -4.49
CA SER A 376 16.09 -9.51 -4.88
C SER A 376 17.25 -10.51 -5.09
N TYR A 377 17.28 -11.60 -4.34
CA TYR A 377 18.35 -12.60 -4.35
C TYR A 377 17.91 -13.93 -4.94
N ARG A 378 16.83 -14.51 -4.42
CA ARG A 378 16.34 -15.84 -4.77
C ARG A 378 15.00 -15.76 -5.51
N ASN A 379 15.03 -15.22 -6.73
CA ASN A 379 13.81 -15.07 -7.55
C ASN A 379 13.09 -16.39 -7.84
N ASP A 380 13.80 -17.52 -7.81
CA ASP A 380 13.25 -18.86 -7.93
C ASP A 380 12.27 -19.19 -6.78
N LEU A 381 12.52 -18.68 -5.58
CA LEU A 381 11.67 -18.88 -4.40
C LEU A 381 10.50 -17.88 -4.33
N ASN A 382 10.54 -16.81 -5.12
CA ASN A 382 9.55 -15.73 -5.03
C ASN A 382 8.12 -16.22 -5.28
N GLY A 383 7.91 -17.11 -6.25
CA GLY A 383 6.57 -17.64 -6.56
C GLY A 383 5.94 -18.34 -5.37
N VAL A 384 6.66 -19.28 -4.76
CA VAL A 384 6.17 -20.05 -3.60
C VAL A 384 5.95 -19.14 -2.39
N ALA A 385 6.87 -18.21 -2.11
CA ALA A 385 6.71 -17.23 -1.02
C ALA A 385 5.43 -16.38 -1.18
N GLN A 386 5.11 -15.97 -2.40
CA GLN A 386 3.88 -15.22 -2.67
C GLN A 386 2.62 -16.09 -2.52
N LEU A 387 2.67 -17.36 -2.93
CA LEU A 387 1.56 -18.30 -2.77
C LEU A 387 1.29 -18.66 -1.30
N ILE A 388 2.34 -18.80 -0.48
CA ILE A 388 2.21 -19.00 0.98
C ILE A 388 1.41 -17.84 1.62
N TYR A 389 1.49 -16.65 1.08
CA TYR A 389 0.65 -15.53 1.51
C TYR A 389 -0.74 -15.56 0.87
N ALA A 390 -0.80 -15.71 -0.44
CA ALA A 390 -2.03 -15.53 -1.22
C ALA A 390 -3.10 -16.60 -0.92
N ILE A 391 -2.70 -17.87 -0.84
CA ILE A 391 -3.64 -18.97 -0.64
C ILE A 391 -4.35 -18.88 0.72
N PRO A 392 -3.64 -18.78 1.86
CA PRO A 392 -4.32 -18.59 3.15
C PRO A 392 -5.20 -17.36 3.19
N THR A 393 -4.76 -16.23 2.64
CA THR A 393 -5.57 -15.02 2.62
C THR A 393 -6.84 -15.19 1.78
N ALA A 394 -6.75 -15.76 0.58
CA ALA A 394 -7.89 -15.88 -0.32
C ALA A 394 -8.91 -16.94 0.15
N ILE A 395 -8.46 -18.00 0.80
CA ILE A 395 -9.30 -19.15 1.14
C ILE A 395 -9.60 -19.21 2.64
N LEU A 396 -8.56 -19.21 3.49
CA LEU A 396 -8.78 -19.40 4.94
C LEU A 396 -9.47 -18.19 5.57
N THR A 397 -9.17 -16.96 5.14
CA THR A 397 -9.83 -15.79 5.73
C THR A 397 -11.36 -15.84 5.55
N PRO A 398 -11.93 -16.01 4.34
CA PRO A 398 -13.37 -16.16 4.18
C PRO A 398 -13.96 -17.35 4.94
N VAL A 399 -13.29 -18.50 4.91
CA VAL A 399 -13.76 -19.73 5.60
C VAL A 399 -13.81 -19.52 7.10
N LEU A 400 -12.74 -18.98 7.71
CA LEU A 400 -12.68 -18.72 9.15
C LEU A 400 -13.66 -17.60 9.55
N LEU A 401 -13.84 -16.56 8.74
CA LEU A 401 -14.86 -15.53 8.99
C LEU A 401 -16.26 -16.13 8.99
N TRP A 402 -16.57 -16.96 8.01
CA TRP A 402 -17.86 -17.66 7.98
C TRP A 402 -18.03 -18.57 9.21
N LEU A 403 -17.02 -19.38 9.51
CA LEU A 403 -17.03 -20.28 10.66
C LEU A 403 -17.26 -19.52 11.98
N PHE A 404 -16.51 -18.44 12.21
CA PHE A 404 -16.54 -17.69 13.46
C PHE A 404 -17.83 -16.86 13.60
N LEU A 405 -18.24 -16.15 12.55
CA LEU A 405 -19.38 -15.25 12.62
C LEU A 405 -20.73 -15.94 12.45
N HIS A 406 -20.83 -16.91 11.52
CA HIS A 406 -22.11 -17.53 11.18
C HIS A 406 -22.35 -18.87 11.87
N TYR A 407 -21.33 -19.72 11.99
CA TYR A 407 -21.48 -21.04 12.61
C TYR A 407 -21.30 -20.99 14.12
N LEU A 408 -20.21 -20.39 14.60
CA LEU A 408 -19.92 -20.29 16.04
C LEU A 408 -20.54 -19.04 16.68
N GLN A 409 -21.05 -18.11 15.89
CA GLN A 409 -21.69 -16.86 16.35
C GLN A 409 -20.83 -16.09 17.36
N LEU A 410 -19.52 -16.04 17.11
CA LEU A 410 -18.57 -15.32 17.96
C LEU A 410 -18.73 -13.80 17.80
N SER A 411 -18.22 -13.08 18.79
CA SER A 411 -18.26 -11.62 18.83
C SER A 411 -17.41 -10.96 17.72
N PHE A 412 -17.55 -9.64 17.58
CA PHE A 412 -16.89 -8.81 16.57
C PHE A 412 -15.35 -9.01 16.54
N GLU A 413 -14.73 -9.18 17.69
CA GLU A 413 -13.28 -9.35 17.83
C GLU A 413 -12.73 -10.56 17.08
N SER A 414 -13.58 -11.57 16.87
CA SER A 414 -13.22 -12.77 16.09
C SER A 414 -12.75 -12.46 14.67
N ILE A 415 -13.18 -11.33 14.09
CA ILE A 415 -12.72 -10.85 12.79
C ILE A 415 -11.20 -10.62 12.78
N PHE A 416 -10.67 -10.05 13.86
CA PHE A 416 -9.25 -9.78 14.03
C PHE A 416 -8.47 -11.03 14.45
N ALA A 417 -9.10 -11.93 15.19
CA ALA A 417 -8.54 -13.25 15.48
C ALA A 417 -8.25 -14.02 14.17
N VAL A 418 -9.13 -13.93 13.18
CA VAL A 418 -8.91 -14.53 11.85
C VAL A 418 -7.65 -13.93 11.19
N GLY A 419 -7.47 -12.60 11.24
CA GLY A 419 -6.27 -11.93 10.73
C GLY A 419 -4.99 -12.44 11.41
N ALA A 420 -5.00 -12.55 12.73
CA ALA A 420 -3.88 -13.08 13.52
C ALA A 420 -3.57 -14.55 13.21
N ILE A 421 -4.58 -15.41 13.06
CA ILE A 421 -4.42 -16.84 12.70
C ILE A 421 -3.81 -16.95 11.31
N VAL A 422 -4.40 -16.30 10.31
CA VAL A 422 -3.93 -16.36 8.92
C VAL A 422 -2.52 -15.80 8.80
N GLY A 423 -2.23 -14.67 9.45
CA GLY A 423 -0.89 -14.08 9.51
C GLY A 423 0.13 -15.04 10.15
N SER A 424 -0.23 -15.74 11.22
CA SER A 424 0.64 -16.74 11.86
C SER A 424 0.93 -17.92 10.93
N ILE A 425 -0.06 -18.43 10.21
CA ILE A 425 0.12 -19.50 9.20
C ILE A 425 1.07 -19.04 8.10
N GLN A 426 0.91 -17.81 7.62
CA GLN A 426 1.78 -17.22 6.60
C GLN A 426 3.23 -17.08 7.10
N TRP A 427 3.40 -16.61 8.33
CA TRP A 427 4.73 -16.52 8.93
C TRP A 427 5.40 -17.87 9.06
N PHE A 428 4.76 -18.84 9.73
CA PHE A 428 5.34 -20.17 9.92
C PHE A 428 5.62 -20.87 8.61
N GLY A 429 4.70 -20.82 7.64
CA GLY A 429 4.89 -21.40 6.32
C GLY A 429 6.10 -20.79 5.58
N THR A 430 6.25 -19.47 5.66
CA THR A 430 7.37 -18.76 5.04
C THR A 430 8.69 -19.09 5.75
N GLU A 431 8.70 -19.10 7.09
CA GLU A 431 9.88 -19.41 7.90
C GLU A 431 10.38 -20.84 7.63
N ILE A 432 9.48 -21.83 7.64
CA ILE A 432 9.83 -23.23 7.33
C ILE A 432 10.38 -23.35 5.92
N TYR A 433 9.69 -22.75 4.93
CA TYR A 433 10.09 -22.82 3.53
C TYR A 433 11.48 -22.24 3.29
N PHE A 434 11.76 -21.04 3.79
CA PHE A 434 13.05 -20.40 3.60
C PHE A 434 14.17 -21.09 4.39
N ASN A 435 13.92 -21.49 5.63
CA ASN A 435 14.92 -22.22 6.42
C ASN A 435 15.28 -23.56 5.77
N TYR A 436 14.31 -24.26 5.19
CA TYR A 436 14.57 -25.49 4.44
C TYR A 436 15.42 -25.21 3.19
N LYS A 437 15.00 -24.27 2.36
CA LYS A 437 15.67 -23.96 1.08
C LYS A 437 17.05 -23.31 1.21
N LEU A 438 17.32 -22.63 2.33
CA LEU A 438 18.63 -22.05 2.59
C LEU A 438 19.61 -23.04 3.24
N ARG A 439 19.12 -24.16 3.83
CA ARG A 439 19.97 -25.24 4.34
C ARG A 439 20.40 -26.22 3.25
N GLU A 440 19.68 -26.28 2.14
CA GLU A 440 20.04 -27.11 0.97
C GLU A 440 21.24 -26.54 0.18
N GLN A 441 21.80 -25.42 0.58
CA GLN A 441 23.00 -24.77 0.03
C GLN A 441 24.17 -24.85 1.01
#